data_063fceaeb8ebc13f4feac29e88a84ea4
#
_entry.id   063fceaeb8ebc13f4feac29e88a84ea4
#
_cell.length_a   1.000
_cell.length_b   1.000
_cell.length_c   1.000
_cell.angle_alpha   90.00
_cell.angle_beta   90.00
_cell.angle_gamma   90.00
#
_symmetry.space_group_name_H-M   'P 1'
#
loop_
_entity.id
_entity.type
_entity.pdbx_description
1 polymer ?
#
loop_
_entity_poly.entity_id
_entity_poly.type
_entity_poly.pdbx_seq_one_letter_code
_entity_poly.pdbx_strand_id
1 'polypeptide(L)'
;MMLMRNIAYGAVVSLLLSGCSSQGTIAGLADDQTEAEESSLDFSNLDHQQVRSEYEELLDLVDDEYLKEQIQRRIAGVHMQEGDDKQTKLAPKQGYYRNAIASYVDILEKYPNSPYNAEVLYQLAKAYDMEGKTNNARQMLERLVRRHPNYPAISEAQFRLGDIYFSRNWYKKSEGAYRSTVETDSGKLVLNAHYMLAWALYKQGNYNKALDHLAIVVDEIFTAEKTGRALTKAEQHLIKDALHSMSLSLVSLGGAKAIQDVSAIDGKTYVWRIYDELAQFYLEKARYDDSAVTYREYILANPLDQRASDFHSKLIAAYVKGAFPKLVLSEKENFVEFYGPGSKYLKTYPD
;
A
#
# COMPACT_ATOMS: atom_id res chain seq x y z
N MET A 1 6.97 -2.11 24.04
CA MET A 1 7.19 -2.86 22.80
C MET A 1 5.90 -3.58 22.38
N MET A 2 4.78 -2.85 22.24
CA MET A 2 3.46 -3.45 21.96
C MET A 2 2.47 -2.39 21.43
N LEU A 3 2.84 -1.61 20.40
CA LEU A 3 1.98 -0.53 19.88
C LEU A 3 2.03 -0.35 18.34
N MET A 4 2.64 -1.29 17.60
CA MET A 4 2.71 -1.20 16.14
C MET A 4 1.76 -2.16 15.39
N ARG A 5 0.74 -2.75 16.05
CA ARG A 5 -0.08 -3.82 15.43
C ARG A 5 -1.42 -3.35 14.86
N ASN A 6 -1.84 -2.12 15.05
CA ASN A 6 -3.21 -1.69 14.71
C ASN A 6 -3.34 -0.59 13.65
N ILE A 7 -2.26 -0.10 13.03
CA ILE A 7 -2.35 1.04 12.09
C ILE A 7 -2.39 0.62 10.63
N ALA A 8 -1.91 -0.56 10.26
CA ALA A 8 -1.83 -0.97 8.85
C ALA A 8 -3.13 -1.58 8.27
N TYR A 9 -4.07 -2.00 9.09
CA TYR A 9 -5.27 -2.72 8.62
C TYR A 9 -6.51 -1.85 8.35
N GLY A 10 -6.54 -0.61 8.85
CA GLY A 10 -7.72 0.25 8.75
C GLY A 10 -7.88 1.04 7.45
N ALA A 11 -6.82 1.26 6.70
CA ALA A 11 -6.83 2.17 5.56
C ALA A 11 -7.02 1.48 4.19
N VAL A 12 -6.77 0.17 4.08
CA VAL A 12 -6.83 -0.57 2.80
C VAL A 12 -8.22 -1.10 2.48
N VAL A 13 -9.09 -1.29 3.48
CA VAL A 13 -10.42 -1.91 3.29
C VAL A 13 -11.45 -0.96 2.67
N SER A 14 -11.27 0.36 2.73
CA SER A 14 -12.30 1.33 2.29
C SER A 14 -12.25 1.72 0.81
N LEU A 15 -11.33 1.23 0.00
CA LEU A 15 -11.13 1.69 -1.39
C LEU A 15 -11.46 0.65 -2.48
N LEU A 16 -11.95 -0.53 -2.15
CA LEU A 16 -12.19 -1.60 -3.13
C LEU A 16 -13.67 -1.88 -3.43
N LEU A 17 -14.60 -0.98 -3.10
CA LEU A 17 -16.04 -1.16 -3.39
C LEU A 17 -16.51 -0.54 -4.71
N SER A 18 -15.62 -0.18 -5.62
CA SER A 18 -16.03 0.37 -6.93
C SER A 18 -15.36 -0.40 -8.05
N GLY A 19 -16.06 -1.42 -8.58
CA GLY A 19 -15.70 -1.95 -9.88
C GLY A 19 -15.72 -3.46 -10.05
N CYS A 20 -16.88 -4.08 -9.94
CA CYS A 20 -17.15 -5.32 -10.65
C CYS A 20 -18.45 -5.17 -11.44
N SER A 21 -18.39 -4.47 -12.56
CA SER A 21 -19.35 -4.66 -13.65
C SER A 21 -18.74 -5.64 -14.65
N SER A 22 -18.76 -6.93 -14.36
CA SER A 22 -18.59 -7.94 -15.41
C SER A 22 -19.94 -8.16 -16.06
N GLN A 23 -20.14 -7.56 -17.22
CA GLN A 23 -21.22 -7.90 -18.12
C GLN A 23 -21.08 -9.35 -18.56
N GLY A 24 -21.93 -10.18 -18.04
CA GLY A 24 -22.15 -11.57 -18.39
C GLY A 24 -23.51 -11.96 -17.80
N THR A 25 -24.56 -11.24 -18.20
CA THR A 25 -25.91 -11.54 -17.81
C THR A 25 -26.45 -12.69 -18.66
N ILE A 26 -27.24 -13.54 -18.04
CA ILE A 26 -28.07 -14.62 -18.63
C ILE A 26 -29.01 -14.10 -19.75
N ALA A 27 -29.06 -12.81 -20.01
CA ALA A 27 -29.86 -12.15 -21.03
C ALA A 27 -29.50 -12.51 -22.50
N GLY A 28 -28.44 -13.31 -22.74
CA GLY A 28 -28.05 -13.74 -24.09
C GLY A 28 -28.62 -15.08 -24.55
N LEU A 29 -29.48 -15.74 -23.76
CA LEU A 29 -30.08 -17.05 -24.09
C LEU A 29 -31.57 -17.00 -24.41
N ALA A 30 -32.18 -15.83 -24.52
CA ALA A 30 -33.60 -15.70 -24.83
C ALA A 30 -33.81 -15.03 -26.19
N ASP A 31 -33.53 -15.78 -27.26
CA ASP A 31 -34.08 -15.46 -28.56
C ASP A 31 -34.82 -16.71 -29.07
N ASP A 32 -35.92 -17.05 -28.38
CA ASP A 32 -37.00 -17.85 -28.94
C ASP A 32 -38.33 -17.35 -28.35
N GLN A 33 -39.18 -16.86 -29.26
CA GLN A 33 -40.42 -16.16 -28.95
C GLN A 33 -41.43 -17.10 -28.31
N THR A 34 -41.66 -16.96 -27.04
CA THR A 34 -42.94 -17.20 -26.38
C THR A 34 -43.18 -16.08 -25.39
N GLU A 35 -44.24 -15.30 -25.61
CA GLU A 35 -44.75 -14.29 -24.68
C GLU A 35 -45.05 -14.95 -23.32
N ALA A 36 -44.08 -14.96 -22.44
CA ALA A 36 -44.30 -15.18 -21.02
C ALA A 36 -44.31 -13.79 -20.37
N GLU A 37 -45.33 -13.50 -19.58
CA GLU A 37 -45.45 -12.29 -18.78
C GLU A 37 -44.14 -12.01 -18.08
N GLU A 38 -43.44 -10.93 -18.46
CA GLU A 38 -42.30 -10.38 -17.73
C GLU A 38 -42.79 -9.90 -16.36
N SER A 39 -42.82 -10.80 -15.38
CA SER A 39 -42.72 -10.38 -14.01
C SER A 39 -41.28 -9.83 -13.84
N SER A 40 -41.17 -8.52 -13.85
CA SER A 40 -39.91 -7.84 -13.46
C SER A 40 -39.60 -8.21 -12.01
N LEU A 41 -38.84 -9.28 -11.83
CA LEU A 41 -38.29 -9.63 -10.51
C LEU A 41 -37.34 -8.53 -10.11
N ASP A 42 -37.77 -7.68 -9.20
CA ASP A 42 -36.93 -6.67 -8.57
C ASP A 42 -35.96 -7.36 -7.59
N PHE A 43 -34.75 -7.67 -8.08
CA PHE A 43 -33.71 -8.31 -7.32
C PHE A 43 -33.06 -7.38 -6.28
N SER A 44 -33.44 -6.10 -6.24
CA SER A 44 -32.81 -5.08 -5.37
C SER A 44 -33.11 -5.27 -3.88
N ASN A 45 -34.10 -6.07 -3.52
CA ASN A 45 -34.60 -6.31 -2.16
C ASN A 45 -34.47 -7.77 -1.68
N LEU A 46 -33.85 -8.66 -2.47
CA LEU A 46 -33.68 -10.05 -2.04
C LEU A 46 -32.64 -10.18 -0.94
N ASP A 47 -32.98 -10.83 0.17
CA ASP A 47 -32.02 -11.26 1.20
C ASP A 47 -31.08 -12.32 0.62
N HIS A 48 -29.85 -12.33 1.05
CA HIS A 48 -28.84 -13.32 0.64
C HIS A 48 -29.35 -14.76 0.74
N GLN A 49 -30.17 -15.05 1.74
CA GLN A 49 -30.77 -16.38 1.93
C GLN A 49 -31.74 -16.71 0.79
N GLN A 50 -32.54 -15.78 0.36
CA GLN A 50 -33.48 -15.97 -0.76
C GLN A 50 -32.70 -16.20 -2.06
N VAL A 51 -31.74 -15.34 -2.37
CA VAL A 51 -30.89 -15.49 -3.56
C VAL A 51 -30.20 -16.86 -3.60
N ARG A 52 -29.70 -17.32 -2.45
CA ARG A 52 -29.10 -18.65 -2.36
C ARG A 52 -30.08 -19.76 -2.60
N SER A 53 -31.28 -19.69 -2.02
CA SER A 53 -32.34 -20.69 -2.21
C SER A 53 -32.72 -20.85 -3.69
N GLU A 54 -32.83 -19.74 -4.41
CA GLU A 54 -33.11 -19.75 -5.87
C GLU A 54 -31.97 -20.44 -6.66
N TYR A 55 -30.70 -20.17 -6.28
CA TYR A 55 -29.58 -20.87 -6.92
C TYR A 55 -29.52 -22.36 -6.55
N GLU A 56 -29.89 -22.75 -5.33
CA GLU A 56 -29.93 -24.15 -4.88
C GLU A 56 -31.05 -24.90 -5.64
N GLU A 57 -32.24 -24.31 -5.80
CA GLU A 57 -33.33 -24.86 -6.62
C GLU A 57 -32.91 -25.01 -8.09
N LEU A 58 -32.23 -23.99 -8.64
CA LEU A 58 -31.73 -24.05 -10.01
C LEU A 58 -30.66 -25.15 -10.18
N LEU A 59 -29.84 -25.38 -9.18
CA LEU A 59 -28.82 -26.45 -9.20
C LEU A 59 -29.45 -27.85 -9.33
N ASP A 60 -30.61 -28.07 -8.69
CA ASP A 60 -31.33 -29.35 -8.75
C ASP A 60 -32.01 -29.57 -10.11
N LEU A 61 -32.29 -28.50 -10.85
CA LEU A 61 -32.96 -28.58 -12.16
C LEU A 61 -32.00 -28.75 -13.35
N VAL A 62 -30.72 -28.50 -13.14
CA VAL A 62 -29.71 -28.49 -14.21
C VAL A 62 -28.93 -29.79 -14.21
N ASP A 63 -28.78 -30.43 -15.36
CA ASP A 63 -27.97 -31.63 -15.56
C ASP A 63 -26.56 -31.33 -16.08
N ASP A 64 -26.37 -30.19 -16.75
CA ASP A 64 -25.11 -29.80 -17.36
C ASP A 64 -24.06 -29.42 -16.28
N GLU A 65 -22.95 -30.13 -16.29
CA GLU A 65 -21.86 -29.95 -15.28
C GLU A 65 -21.21 -28.58 -15.35
N TYR A 66 -21.15 -27.93 -16.51
CA TYR A 66 -20.60 -26.59 -16.65
C TYR A 66 -21.54 -25.56 -16.00
N LEU A 67 -22.85 -25.69 -16.21
CA LEU A 67 -23.85 -24.83 -15.55
C LEU A 67 -23.87 -25.07 -14.04
N LYS A 68 -23.77 -26.33 -13.60
CA LYS A 68 -23.68 -26.68 -12.17
C LYS A 68 -22.48 -25.97 -11.51
N GLU A 69 -21.33 -26.00 -12.15
CA GLU A 69 -20.15 -25.31 -11.64
C GLU A 69 -20.38 -23.79 -11.54
N GLN A 70 -20.99 -23.18 -12.55
CA GLN A 70 -21.29 -21.74 -12.53
C GLN A 70 -22.21 -21.39 -11.37
N ILE A 71 -23.30 -22.16 -11.17
CA ILE A 71 -24.27 -21.96 -10.08
C ILE A 71 -23.56 -22.10 -8.73
N GLN A 72 -22.75 -23.15 -8.54
CA GLN A 72 -22.00 -23.34 -7.29
C GLN A 72 -21.05 -22.19 -7.00
N ARG A 73 -20.40 -21.64 -8.02
CA ARG A 73 -19.55 -20.43 -7.84
C ARG A 73 -20.38 -19.19 -7.44
N ARG A 74 -21.60 -19.05 -7.95
CA ARG A 74 -22.52 -17.99 -7.53
C ARG A 74 -22.94 -18.15 -6.08
N ILE A 75 -23.32 -19.37 -5.67
CA ILE A 75 -23.63 -19.69 -4.26
C ILE A 75 -22.45 -19.36 -3.34
N ALA A 76 -21.22 -19.75 -3.72
CA ALA A 76 -20.03 -19.41 -2.97
C ALA A 76 -19.81 -17.89 -2.87
N GLY A 77 -20.11 -17.14 -3.94
CA GLY A 77 -20.08 -15.68 -3.94
C GLY A 77 -21.11 -15.06 -2.98
N VAL A 78 -22.34 -15.59 -2.94
CA VAL A 78 -23.36 -15.16 -1.97
C VAL A 78 -22.91 -15.41 -0.53
N HIS A 79 -22.32 -16.57 -0.23
CA HIS A 79 -21.74 -16.83 1.08
C HIS A 79 -20.60 -15.86 1.45
N MET A 80 -19.82 -15.42 0.47
CA MET A 80 -18.78 -14.41 0.69
C MET A 80 -19.41 -13.06 1.07
N GLN A 81 -20.44 -12.62 0.33
CA GLN A 81 -21.18 -11.37 0.61
C GLN A 81 -21.86 -11.40 1.97
N GLU A 82 -22.49 -12.53 2.35
CA GLU A 82 -23.05 -12.71 3.70
C GLU A 82 -21.98 -12.51 4.79
N GLY A 83 -20.76 -13.00 4.56
CA GLY A 83 -19.63 -12.81 5.46
C GLY A 83 -19.24 -11.36 5.58
N ASP A 84 -19.12 -10.65 4.46
CA ASP A 84 -18.78 -9.23 4.38
C ASP A 84 -19.83 -8.37 5.10
N ASP A 85 -21.09 -8.66 4.89
CA ASP A 85 -22.21 -7.97 5.54
C ASP A 85 -22.20 -8.17 7.05
N LYS A 86 -21.97 -9.40 7.52
CA LYS A 86 -21.87 -9.70 8.97
C LYS A 86 -20.68 -9.00 9.60
N GLN A 87 -19.55 -8.97 8.89
CA GLN A 87 -18.34 -8.27 9.36
C GLN A 87 -18.53 -6.77 9.44
N THR A 88 -19.29 -6.18 8.53
CA THR A 88 -19.56 -4.72 8.49
C THR A 88 -20.59 -4.31 9.54
N LYS A 89 -21.64 -5.10 9.72
CA LYS A 89 -22.81 -4.77 10.57
C LYS A 89 -22.65 -5.23 12.02
N LEU A 90 -21.79 -6.21 12.28
CA LEU A 90 -21.61 -6.83 13.59
C LEU A 90 -20.18 -6.63 14.07
N ALA A 91 -19.94 -6.92 15.37
CA ALA A 91 -18.57 -6.94 15.88
C ALA A 91 -17.72 -8.01 15.15
N PRO A 92 -16.43 -7.74 14.86
CA PRO A 92 -15.56 -8.71 14.21
C PRO A 92 -15.55 -10.04 14.96
N LYS A 93 -15.94 -11.13 14.29
CA LYS A 93 -16.01 -12.47 14.86
C LYS A 93 -15.53 -13.49 13.83
N GLN A 94 -14.83 -14.50 14.29
CA GLN A 94 -14.50 -15.65 13.45
C GLN A 94 -15.76 -16.48 13.14
N GLY A 95 -15.82 -17.01 11.93
CA GLY A 95 -16.88 -17.89 11.50
C GLY A 95 -17.83 -17.31 10.44
N TYR A 96 -17.70 -16.04 10.11
CA TYR A 96 -18.58 -15.40 9.11
C TYR A 96 -18.34 -15.94 7.69
N TYR A 97 -17.13 -16.37 7.37
CA TYR A 97 -16.75 -16.87 6.04
C TYR A 97 -16.67 -18.40 5.95
N ARG A 98 -17.15 -19.15 6.95
CA ARG A 98 -17.08 -20.62 6.96
C ARG A 98 -17.79 -21.25 5.78
N ASN A 99 -18.98 -20.76 5.46
CA ASN A 99 -19.78 -21.29 4.34
C ASN A 99 -19.11 -21.00 3.00
N ALA A 100 -18.58 -19.77 2.81
CA ALA A 100 -17.83 -19.42 1.62
C ALA A 100 -16.59 -20.33 1.45
N ILE A 101 -15.82 -20.54 2.52
CA ILE A 101 -14.66 -21.43 2.51
C ILE A 101 -15.09 -22.85 2.11
N ALA A 102 -16.14 -23.39 2.72
CA ALA A 102 -16.62 -24.74 2.42
C ALA A 102 -17.04 -24.87 0.95
N SER A 103 -17.82 -23.91 0.43
CA SER A 103 -18.26 -23.90 -0.96
C SER A 103 -17.09 -23.81 -1.95
N TYR A 104 -16.11 -22.92 -1.71
CA TYR A 104 -14.95 -22.81 -2.61
C TYR A 104 -14.04 -24.03 -2.57
N VAL A 105 -13.89 -24.69 -1.40
CA VAL A 105 -13.15 -25.95 -1.29
C VAL A 105 -13.83 -27.06 -2.07
N ASP A 106 -15.17 -27.22 -1.92
CA ASP A 106 -15.95 -28.21 -2.66
C ASP A 106 -15.83 -28.02 -4.18
N ILE A 107 -15.89 -26.78 -4.67
CA ILE A 107 -15.70 -26.46 -6.09
C ILE A 107 -14.33 -26.92 -6.58
N LEU A 108 -13.26 -26.62 -5.83
CA LEU A 108 -11.89 -27.01 -6.22
C LEU A 108 -11.67 -28.53 -6.21
N GLU A 109 -12.39 -29.27 -5.37
CA GLU A 109 -12.36 -30.73 -5.29
C GLU A 109 -13.16 -31.34 -6.44
N LYS A 110 -14.35 -30.82 -6.70
CA LYS A 110 -15.27 -31.33 -7.70
C LYS A 110 -14.84 -31.01 -9.13
N TYR A 111 -14.25 -29.81 -9.36
CA TYR A 111 -13.85 -29.31 -10.67
C TYR A 111 -12.35 -28.97 -10.73
N PRO A 112 -11.43 -29.94 -10.52
CA PRO A 112 -9.99 -29.67 -10.37
C PRO A 112 -9.32 -29.06 -11.59
N ASN A 113 -9.92 -29.21 -12.78
CA ASN A 113 -9.39 -28.73 -14.07
C ASN A 113 -10.19 -27.55 -14.65
N SER A 114 -11.07 -26.94 -13.88
CA SER A 114 -11.86 -25.82 -14.32
C SER A 114 -10.98 -24.61 -14.71
N PRO A 115 -11.29 -23.92 -15.82
CA PRO A 115 -10.62 -22.67 -16.19
C PRO A 115 -10.90 -21.55 -15.17
N TYR A 116 -11.91 -21.69 -14.34
CA TYR A 116 -12.30 -20.72 -13.31
C TYR A 116 -11.59 -20.92 -11.97
N ASN A 117 -10.76 -21.94 -11.85
CA ASN A 117 -10.04 -22.23 -10.59
C ASN A 117 -9.12 -21.10 -10.12
N ALA A 118 -8.66 -20.24 -11.02
CA ALA A 118 -7.90 -19.04 -10.63
C ALA A 118 -8.74 -18.10 -9.76
N GLU A 119 -9.96 -17.80 -10.20
CA GLU A 119 -10.90 -16.97 -9.43
C GLU A 119 -11.27 -17.63 -8.10
N VAL A 120 -11.59 -18.92 -8.13
CA VAL A 120 -11.95 -19.69 -6.92
C VAL A 120 -10.82 -19.68 -5.90
N LEU A 121 -9.57 -19.89 -6.33
CA LEU A 121 -8.39 -19.82 -5.46
C LEU A 121 -8.21 -18.43 -4.84
N TYR A 122 -8.45 -17.38 -5.63
CA TYR A 122 -8.33 -16.00 -5.15
C TYR A 122 -9.39 -15.68 -4.09
N GLN A 123 -10.67 -16.01 -4.36
CA GLN A 123 -11.76 -15.77 -3.42
C GLN A 123 -11.61 -16.63 -2.15
N LEU A 124 -11.17 -17.89 -2.29
CA LEU A 124 -10.89 -18.76 -1.14
C LEU A 124 -9.75 -18.19 -0.28
N ALA A 125 -8.71 -17.63 -0.90
CA ALA A 125 -7.63 -16.99 -0.16
C ALA A 125 -8.14 -15.77 0.62
N LYS A 126 -9.01 -14.95 0.02
CA LYS A 126 -9.67 -13.83 0.71
C LYS A 126 -10.50 -14.32 1.89
N ALA A 127 -11.34 -15.33 1.69
CA ALA A 127 -12.17 -15.89 2.76
C ALA A 127 -11.33 -16.44 3.92
N TYR A 128 -10.21 -17.12 3.63
CA TYR A 128 -9.29 -17.58 4.67
C TYR A 128 -8.61 -16.42 5.41
N ASP A 129 -8.23 -15.36 4.71
CA ASP A 129 -7.61 -14.18 5.33
C ASP A 129 -8.58 -13.47 6.28
N MET A 130 -9.82 -13.28 5.85
CA MET A 130 -10.90 -12.70 6.66
C MET A 130 -11.23 -13.53 7.91
N GLU A 131 -11.06 -14.86 7.84
CA GLU A 131 -11.18 -15.78 9.00
C GLU A 131 -9.92 -15.82 9.88
N GLY A 132 -8.86 -15.05 9.52
CA GLY A 132 -7.58 -15.10 10.22
C GLY A 132 -6.77 -16.37 9.97
N LYS A 133 -7.17 -17.21 9.01
CA LYS A 133 -6.48 -18.44 8.61
C LYS A 133 -5.36 -18.13 7.60
N THR A 134 -4.44 -17.26 7.98
CA THR A 134 -3.38 -16.73 7.09
C THR A 134 -2.52 -17.81 6.44
N ASN A 135 -2.32 -18.97 7.08
CA ASN A 135 -1.58 -20.08 6.46
C ASN A 135 -2.31 -20.66 5.25
N ASN A 136 -3.63 -20.83 5.38
CA ASN A 136 -4.47 -21.35 4.30
C ASN A 136 -4.55 -20.32 3.16
N ALA A 137 -4.74 -19.04 3.50
CA ALA A 137 -4.72 -17.94 2.52
C ALA A 137 -3.43 -17.94 1.69
N ARG A 138 -2.27 -18.03 2.37
CA ARG A 138 -0.96 -18.13 1.71
C ARG A 138 -0.88 -19.31 0.74
N GLN A 139 -1.33 -20.49 1.17
CA GLN A 139 -1.28 -21.69 0.32
C GLN A 139 -2.12 -21.53 -0.96
N MET A 140 -3.30 -20.92 -0.84
CA MET A 140 -4.17 -20.65 -2.00
C MET A 140 -3.54 -19.65 -2.94
N LEU A 141 -2.98 -18.56 -2.41
CA LEU A 141 -2.26 -17.55 -3.21
C LEU A 141 -1.02 -18.15 -3.90
N GLU A 142 -0.21 -18.95 -3.19
CA GLU A 142 0.95 -19.63 -3.77
C GLU A 142 0.53 -20.61 -4.90
N ARG A 143 -0.59 -21.30 -4.73
CA ARG A 143 -1.16 -22.19 -5.76
C ARG A 143 -1.65 -21.38 -6.96
N LEU A 144 -2.34 -20.25 -6.71
CA LEU A 144 -2.83 -19.34 -7.74
C LEU A 144 -1.65 -18.80 -8.59
N VAL A 145 -0.68 -18.17 -7.95
CA VAL A 145 0.47 -17.55 -8.61
C VAL A 145 1.26 -18.56 -9.46
N ARG A 146 1.43 -19.80 -8.94
CA ARG A 146 2.18 -20.84 -9.64
C ARG A 146 1.44 -21.43 -10.82
N ARG A 147 0.10 -21.64 -10.71
CA ARG A 147 -0.68 -22.35 -11.73
C ARG A 147 -1.38 -21.44 -12.72
N HIS A 148 -1.62 -20.20 -12.35
CA HIS A 148 -2.41 -19.24 -13.12
C HIS A 148 -1.70 -17.87 -13.20
N PRO A 149 -0.49 -17.79 -13.77
CA PRO A 149 0.30 -16.55 -13.80
C PRO A 149 -0.36 -15.43 -14.62
N ASN A 150 -1.29 -15.79 -15.51
CA ASN A 150 -2.02 -14.83 -16.36
C ASN A 150 -3.40 -14.45 -15.80
N TYR A 151 -3.66 -14.77 -14.54
CA TYR A 151 -4.92 -14.37 -13.89
C TYR A 151 -5.03 -12.82 -13.83
N PRO A 152 -6.17 -12.21 -14.20
CA PRO A 152 -6.28 -10.74 -14.30
C PRO A 152 -5.93 -9.98 -13.01
N ALA A 153 -6.20 -10.56 -11.83
CA ALA A 153 -5.83 -9.97 -10.55
C ALA A 153 -4.55 -10.56 -9.94
N ILE A 154 -3.61 -11.03 -10.79
CA ILE A 154 -2.37 -11.67 -10.33
C ILE A 154 -1.50 -10.70 -9.52
N SER A 155 -1.44 -9.43 -9.90
CA SER A 155 -0.69 -8.40 -9.19
C SER A 155 -1.22 -8.21 -7.77
N GLU A 156 -2.53 -8.19 -7.59
CA GLU A 156 -3.15 -8.13 -6.26
C GLU A 156 -2.86 -9.39 -5.43
N ALA A 157 -2.94 -10.57 -6.06
CA ALA A 157 -2.59 -11.83 -5.39
C ALA A 157 -1.12 -11.85 -4.93
N GLN A 158 -0.20 -11.36 -5.77
CA GLN A 158 1.22 -11.17 -5.44
C GLN A 158 1.40 -10.19 -4.28
N PHE A 159 0.73 -9.05 -4.32
CA PHE A 159 0.79 -8.06 -3.25
C PHE A 159 0.36 -8.65 -1.90
N ARG A 160 -0.80 -9.30 -1.84
CA ARG A 160 -1.31 -9.99 -0.65
C ARG A 160 -0.34 -11.07 -0.14
N LEU A 161 0.26 -11.81 -1.07
CA LEU A 161 1.28 -12.81 -0.72
C LEU A 161 2.52 -12.15 -0.11
N GLY A 162 2.93 -10.99 -0.65
CA GLY A 162 3.98 -10.15 -0.10
C GLY A 162 3.71 -9.73 1.34
N ASP A 163 2.49 -9.27 1.64
CA ASP A 163 2.06 -8.88 3.00
C ASP A 163 2.11 -10.07 3.98
N ILE A 164 1.63 -11.24 3.54
CA ILE A 164 1.68 -12.45 4.36
C ILE A 164 3.14 -12.86 4.65
N TYR A 165 4.01 -12.81 3.67
CA TYR A 165 5.43 -13.11 3.86
C TYR A 165 6.10 -12.07 4.76
N PHE A 166 5.79 -10.78 4.60
CA PHE A 166 6.33 -9.70 5.41
C PHE A 166 5.94 -9.84 6.88
N SER A 167 4.68 -10.12 7.17
CA SER A 167 4.18 -10.31 8.54
C SER A 167 4.84 -11.49 9.26
N ARG A 168 5.40 -12.44 8.51
CA ARG A 168 6.14 -13.61 8.99
C ARG A 168 7.65 -13.40 9.06
N ASN A 169 8.12 -12.20 8.76
CA ASN A 169 9.54 -11.88 8.62
C ASN A 169 10.27 -12.67 7.52
N TRP A 170 9.53 -13.19 6.51
CA TRP A 170 10.11 -13.86 5.35
C TRP A 170 10.45 -12.82 4.27
N TYR A 171 11.30 -11.86 4.64
CA TYR A 171 11.55 -10.64 3.87
C TYR A 171 12.04 -10.91 2.44
N LYS A 172 12.83 -11.97 2.23
CA LYS A 172 13.30 -12.32 0.88
C LYS A 172 12.16 -12.82 -0.03
N LYS A 173 11.19 -13.57 0.52
CA LYS A 173 10.00 -13.97 -0.23
C LYS A 173 9.06 -12.78 -0.45
N SER A 174 8.90 -11.94 0.56
CA SER A 174 8.14 -10.69 0.47
C SER A 174 8.67 -9.76 -0.61
N GLU A 175 10.00 -9.56 -0.65
CA GLU A 175 10.69 -8.83 -1.74
C GLU A 175 10.30 -9.37 -3.11
N GLY A 176 10.38 -10.70 -3.30
CA GLY A 176 10.02 -11.33 -4.57
C GLY A 176 8.57 -11.08 -4.97
N ALA A 177 7.65 -11.22 -4.04
CA ALA A 177 6.22 -11.03 -4.29
C ALA A 177 5.88 -9.56 -4.64
N TYR A 178 6.40 -8.58 -3.88
CA TYR A 178 6.18 -7.16 -4.20
C TYR A 178 6.86 -6.74 -5.50
N ARG A 179 8.04 -7.28 -5.81
CA ARG A 179 8.71 -7.04 -7.10
C ARG A 179 7.84 -7.54 -8.26
N SER A 180 7.29 -8.73 -8.15
CA SER A 180 6.36 -9.26 -9.17
C SER A 180 5.10 -8.38 -9.28
N THR A 181 4.60 -7.80 -8.19
CA THR A 181 3.50 -6.82 -8.25
C THR A 181 3.90 -5.60 -9.07
N VAL A 182 5.08 -5.02 -8.80
CA VAL A 182 5.60 -3.85 -9.55
C VAL A 182 5.75 -4.15 -11.04
N GLU A 183 6.16 -5.37 -11.38
CA GLU A 183 6.38 -5.78 -12.78
C GLU A 183 5.08 -6.08 -13.54
N THR A 184 4.02 -6.48 -12.84
CA THR A 184 2.75 -6.93 -13.46
C THR A 184 1.60 -5.94 -13.34
N ASP A 185 1.68 -4.97 -12.43
CA ASP A 185 0.66 -3.94 -12.25
C ASP A 185 1.08 -2.64 -12.93
N SER A 186 0.11 -1.94 -13.51
CA SER A 186 0.28 -0.58 -14.04
C SER A 186 -0.66 0.43 -13.36
N GLY A 187 -1.30 0.01 -12.28
CA GLY A 187 -2.37 0.74 -11.62
C GLY A 187 -2.04 1.23 -10.21
N LYS A 188 -3.07 1.23 -9.38
CA LYS A 188 -3.05 1.83 -8.03
C LYS A 188 -2.14 1.12 -7.02
N LEU A 189 -1.81 -0.17 -7.26
CA LEU A 189 -0.98 -0.94 -6.33
C LEU A 189 0.51 -0.67 -6.48
N VAL A 190 0.96 -0.13 -7.63
CA VAL A 190 2.39 0.05 -7.93
C VAL A 190 3.11 0.86 -6.87
N LEU A 191 2.57 2.00 -6.46
CA LEU A 191 3.22 2.84 -5.44
C LEU A 191 3.27 2.16 -4.08
N ASN A 192 2.18 1.49 -3.69
CA ASN A 192 2.16 0.71 -2.46
C ASN A 192 3.14 -0.47 -2.52
N ALA A 193 3.25 -1.12 -3.69
CA ALA A 193 4.19 -2.21 -3.89
C ALA A 193 5.66 -1.73 -3.81
N HIS A 194 6.00 -0.58 -4.40
CA HIS A 194 7.31 0.04 -4.23
C HIS A 194 7.61 0.35 -2.76
N TYR A 195 6.65 0.94 -2.04
CA TYR A 195 6.79 1.24 -0.63
C TYR A 195 7.03 -0.03 0.23
N MET A 196 6.23 -1.06 0.02
CA MET A 196 6.38 -2.33 0.75
C MET A 196 7.63 -3.12 0.35
N LEU A 197 8.04 -3.03 -0.93
CA LEU A 197 9.29 -3.58 -1.42
C LEU A 197 10.49 -2.91 -0.74
N ALA A 198 10.44 -1.58 -0.59
CA ALA A 198 11.47 -0.84 0.15
C ALA A 198 11.57 -1.32 1.61
N TRP A 199 10.43 -1.54 2.27
CA TRP A 199 10.44 -2.09 3.63
C TRP A 199 11.01 -3.51 3.69
N ALA A 200 10.69 -4.37 2.72
CA ALA A 200 11.26 -5.71 2.66
C ALA A 200 12.79 -5.68 2.46
N LEU A 201 13.29 -4.74 1.65
CA LEU A 201 14.71 -4.50 1.45
C LEU A 201 15.39 -3.90 2.68
N TYR A 202 14.76 -2.92 3.32
CA TYR A 202 15.23 -2.32 4.58
C TYR A 202 15.42 -3.39 5.67
N LYS A 203 14.42 -4.28 5.85
CA LYS A 203 14.50 -5.38 6.82
C LYS A 203 15.61 -6.39 6.53
N GLN A 204 16.12 -6.41 5.32
CA GLN A 204 17.27 -7.23 4.89
C GLN A 204 18.61 -6.47 4.97
N GLY A 205 18.61 -5.20 5.42
CA GLY A 205 19.80 -4.36 5.44
C GLY A 205 20.22 -3.77 4.09
N ASN A 206 19.37 -3.90 3.07
CA ASN A 206 19.62 -3.38 1.72
C ASN A 206 19.15 -1.92 1.58
N TYR A 207 19.72 -1.02 2.40
CA TYR A 207 19.26 0.35 2.57
C TYR A 207 19.28 1.19 1.28
N ASN A 208 20.34 1.08 0.46
CA ASN A 208 20.41 1.81 -0.81
C ASN A 208 19.27 1.40 -1.75
N LYS A 209 19.02 0.09 -1.93
CA LYS A 209 17.89 -0.37 -2.75
C LYS A 209 16.54 0.01 -2.17
N ALA A 210 16.42 0.09 -0.85
CA ALA A 210 15.20 0.59 -0.21
C ALA A 210 14.98 2.07 -0.57
N LEU A 211 16.03 2.89 -0.54
CA LEU A 211 15.97 4.30 -0.96
C LEU A 211 15.60 4.45 -2.43
N ASP A 212 16.11 3.59 -3.33
CA ASP A 212 15.73 3.61 -4.75
C ASP A 212 14.20 3.47 -4.93
N HIS A 213 13.59 2.51 -4.24
CA HIS A 213 12.14 2.30 -4.32
C HIS A 213 11.32 3.37 -3.61
N LEU A 214 11.81 3.91 -2.49
CA LEU A 214 11.16 5.04 -1.81
C LEU A 214 11.22 6.31 -2.66
N ALA A 215 12.34 6.54 -3.38
CA ALA A 215 12.48 7.66 -4.29
C ALA A 215 11.44 7.63 -5.41
N ILE A 216 11.13 6.45 -5.97
CA ILE A 216 10.06 6.30 -6.98
C ILE A 216 8.71 6.76 -6.40
N VAL A 217 8.38 6.36 -5.17
CA VAL A 217 7.13 6.77 -4.51
C VAL A 217 7.07 8.28 -4.33
N VAL A 218 8.17 8.89 -3.86
CA VAL A 218 8.23 10.33 -3.62
C VAL A 218 8.22 11.10 -4.94
N ASP A 219 8.94 10.65 -5.96
CA ASP A 219 8.99 11.26 -7.31
C ASP A 219 7.59 11.35 -7.91
N GLU A 220 6.82 10.26 -7.88
CA GLU A 220 5.49 10.19 -8.48
C GLU A 220 4.51 11.14 -7.76
N ILE A 221 4.48 11.09 -6.43
CA ILE A 221 3.57 11.91 -5.64
C ILE A 221 3.96 13.39 -5.72
N PHE A 222 5.27 13.70 -5.68
CA PHE A 222 5.77 15.07 -5.79
C PHE A 222 5.50 15.66 -7.18
N THR A 223 5.63 14.87 -8.24
CA THR A 223 5.29 15.27 -9.60
C THR A 223 3.81 15.62 -9.73
N ALA A 224 2.94 14.81 -9.13
CA ALA A 224 1.51 15.09 -9.09
C ALA A 224 1.19 16.40 -8.35
N GLU A 225 1.83 16.64 -7.20
CA GLU A 225 1.71 17.88 -6.43
C GLU A 225 2.16 19.10 -7.26
N LYS A 226 3.32 18.99 -7.92
CA LYS A 226 3.91 20.06 -8.74
C LYS A 226 3.06 20.41 -9.97
N THR A 227 2.34 19.45 -10.55
CA THR A 227 1.41 19.69 -11.67
C THR A 227 0.08 20.29 -11.24
N GLY A 228 -0.10 20.58 -9.95
CA GLY A 228 -1.33 21.17 -9.39
C GLY A 228 -2.45 20.15 -9.14
N ARG A 229 -2.18 18.84 -9.28
CA ARG A 229 -3.14 17.81 -8.93
C ARG A 229 -3.24 17.69 -7.39
N ALA A 230 -4.45 17.83 -6.87
CA ALA A 230 -4.69 17.59 -5.46
C ALA A 230 -4.36 16.13 -5.08
N LEU A 231 -3.58 15.95 -4.02
CA LEU A 231 -3.25 14.63 -3.49
C LEU A 231 -4.44 14.06 -2.71
N THR A 232 -4.72 12.79 -2.91
CA THR A 232 -5.65 12.05 -2.07
C THR A 232 -5.10 11.92 -0.64
N LYS A 233 -5.97 11.66 0.34
CA LYS A 233 -5.53 11.39 1.72
C LYS A 233 -4.54 10.22 1.80
N ALA A 234 -4.76 9.17 1.00
CA ALA A 234 -3.86 8.02 0.94
C ALA A 234 -2.45 8.43 0.43
N GLU A 235 -2.35 9.24 -0.61
CA GLU A 235 -1.08 9.74 -1.13
C GLU A 235 -0.37 10.67 -0.14
N GLN A 236 -1.12 11.53 0.57
CA GLN A 236 -0.57 12.38 1.63
C GLN A 236 0.04 11.56 2.78
N HIS A 237 -0.60 10.46 3.16
CA HIS A 237 -0.03 9.53 4.14
C HIS A 237 1.17 8.78 3.58
N LEU A 238 1.06 8.26 2.36
CA LEU A 238 2.11 7.48 1.72
C LEU A 238 3.41 8.27 1.55
N ILE A 239 3.34 9.54 1.11
CA ILE A 239 4.54 10.38 0.97
C ILE A 239 5.19 10.66 2.32
N LYS A 240 4.40 10.93 3.36
CA LYS A 240 4.92 11.13 4.71
C LYS A 240 5.62 9.87 5.23
N ASP A 241 4.98 8.72 5.07
CA ASP A 241 5.54 7.44 5.50
C ASP A 241 6.79 7.06 4.69
N ALA A 242 6.82 7.39 3.38
CA ALA A 242 7.98 7.17 2.53
C ALA A 242 9.17 8.04 2.96
N LEU A 243 9.00 9.34 3.21
CA LEU A 243 10.05 10.23 3.70
C LEU A 243 10.57 9.77 5.06
N HIS A 244 9.68 9.36 5.97
CA HIS A 244 10.08 8.80 7.27
C HIS A 244 10.91 7.52 7.09
N SER A 245 10.51 6.62 6.19
CA SER A 245 11.24 5.38 5.88
C SER A 245 12.60 5.65 5.23
N MET A 246 12.70 6.73 4.42
CA MET A 246 13.98 7.22 3.91
C MET A 246 14.90 7.64 5.05
N SER A 247 14.38 8.39 6.03
CA SER A 247 15.18 8.79 7.21
C SER A 247 15.72 7.60 7.96
N LEU A 248 14.94 6.54 8.16
CA LEU A 248 15.41 5.30 8.79
C LEU A 248 16.56 4.64 8.00
N SER A 249 16.44 4.61 6.68
CA SER A 249 17.47 4.05 5.80
C SER A 249 18.75 4.89 5.81
N LEU A 250 18.61 6.22 5.75
CA LEU A 250 19.74 7.16 5.81
C LEU A 250 20.47 7.11 7.14
N VAL A 251 19.76 7.00 8.28
CA VAL A 251 20.37 6.79 9.60
C VAL A 251 21.28 5.56 9.60
N SER A 252 20.84 4.48 8.95
CA SER A 252 21.61 3.24 8.84
C SER A 252 22.82 3.36 7.90
N LEU A 253 22.82 4.36 7.01
CA LEU A 253 23.91 4.65 6.06
C LEU A 253 24.86 5.76 6.54
N GLY A 254 24.68 6.28 7.77
CA GLY A 254 25.55 7.33 8.33
C GLY A 254 24.93 8.74 8.37
N GLY A 255 23.63 8.86 8.12
CA GLY A 255 22.88 10.10 8.28
C GLY A 255 22.94 11.02 7.05
N ALA A 256 22.96 12.34 7.30
CA ALA A 256 22.81 13.35 6.27
C ALA A 256 23.88 13.29 5.15
N LYS A 257 25.09 12.88 5.49
CA LYS A 257 26.19 12.75 4.50
C LYS A 257 25.90 11.72 3.43
N ALA A 258 25.14 10.67 3.76
CA ALA A 258 24.76 9.65 2.78
C ALA A 258 23.76 10.15 1.72
N ILE A 259 23.09 11.30 1.94
CA ILE A 259 22.10 11.82 0.98
C ILE A 259 22.73 12.11 -0.38
N GLN A 260 23.93 12.71 -0.40
CA GLN A 260 24.64 13.06 -1.63
C GLN A 260 25.20 11.83 -2.35
N ASP A 261 25.40 10.71 -1.64
CA ASP A 261 25.92 9.47 -2.21
C ASP A 261 24.82 8.58 -2.81
N VAL A 262 23.54 8.91 -2.57
CA VAL A 262 22.40 8.14 -3.06
C VAL A 262 21.86 8.76 -4.35
N SER A 263 22.27 8.22 -5.49
CA SER A 263 21.91 8.74 -6.82
C SER A 263 20.40 8.84 -7.08
N ALA A 264 19.60 8.05 -6.41
CA ALA A 264 18.15 8.08 -6.53
C ALA A 264 17.51 9.35 -5.97
N ILE A 265 18.18 10.06 -5.05
CA ILE A 265 17.67 11.25 -4.35
C ILE A 265 18.55 12.48 -4.53
N ASP A 266 19.81 12.32 -4.93
CA ASP A 266 20.71 13.43 -5.18
C ASP A 266 20.19 14.30 -6.33
N GLY A 267 20.28 15.62 -6.18
CA GLY A 267 19.83 16.61 -7.17
C GLY A 267 18.31 16.70 -7.38
N LYS A 268 17.51 15.94 -6.65
CA LYS A 268 16.04 16.02 -6.72
C LYS A 268 15.53 17.35 -6.16
N THR A 269 14.52 17.93 -6.80
CA THR A 269 13.96 19.23 -6.39
C THR A 269 13.28 19.20 -5.01
N TYR A 270 12.97 18.02 -4.51
CA TYR A 270 12.40 17.79 -3.17
C TYR A 270 13.43 17.35 -2.14
N VAL A 271 14.73 17.29 -2.48
CA VAL A 271 15.77 16.79 -1.55
C VAL A 271 15.75 17.52 -0.20
N TRP A 272 15.38 18.79 -0.19
CA TRP A 272 15.19 19.56 1.04
C TRP A 272 14.18 18.93 2.02
N ARG A 273 13.12 18.26 1.52
CA ARG A 273 12.15 17.54 2.37
C ARG A 273 12.80 16.35 3.06
N ILE A 274 13.74 15.69 2.39
CA ILE A 274 14.47 14.54 2.95
C ILE A 274 15.38 15.02 4.08
N TYR A 275 16.10 16.14 3.89
CA TYR A 275 16.91 16.75 4.95
C TYR A 275 16.05 17.21 6.13
N ASP A 276 14.92 17.86 5.88
CA ASP A 276 14.02 18.33 6.95
C ASP A 276 13.43 17.15 7.74
N GLU A 277 12.92 16.12 7.07
CA GLU A 277 12.37 14.92 7.71
C GLU A 277 13.43 14.18 8.54
N LEU A 278 14.64 14.01 8.00
CA LEU A 278 15.73 13.37 8.72
C LEU A 278 16.14 14.18 9.96
N ALA A 279 16.22 15.51 9.85
CA ALA A 279 16.54 16.37 10.98
C ALA A 279 15.44 16.33 12.06
N GLN A 280 14.14 16.33 11.65
CA GLN A 280 13.03 16.18 12.58
C GLN A 280 13.05 14.80 13.25
N PHE A 281 13.32 13.74 12.48
CA PHE A 281 13.49 12.40 13.03
C PHE A 281 14.54 12.37 14.15
N TYR A 282 15.69 13.02 13.94
CA TYR A 282 16.73 13.13 14.98
C TYR A 282 16.24 13.94 16.19
N LEU A 283 15.52 15.03 15.97
CA LEU A 283 14.92 15.83 17.06
C LEU A 283 13.97 15.03 17.93
N GLU A 284 13.09 14.21 17.32
CA GLU A 284 12.17 13.33 18.04
C GLU A 284 12.88 12.28 18.90
N LYS A 285 14.09 11.90 18.48
CA LYS A 285 14.95 10.95 19.22
C LYS A 285 15.90 11.66 20.21
N ALA A 286 15.72 12.96 20.44
CA ALA A 286 16.59 13.80 21.25
C ALA A 286 18.07 13.80 20.80
N ARG A 287 18.32 13.49 19.52
CA ARG A 287 19.63 13.54 18.87
C ARG A 287 19.85 14.93 18.27
N TYR A 288 19.98 15.92 19.13
CA TYR A 288 19.98 17.33 18.76
C TYR A 288 21.17 17.73 17.88
N ASP A 289 22.36 17.18 18.15
CA ASP A 289 23.56 17.44 17.33
C ASP A 289 23.40 16.86 15.92
N ASP A 290 22.91 15.62 15.79
CA ASP A 290 22.67 15.01 14.47
C ASP A 290 21.62 15.78 13.67
N SER A 291 20.59 16.32 14.34
CA SER A 291 19.59 17.20 13.71
C SER A 291 20.24 18.48 13.18
N ALA A 292 21.04 19.14 14.00
CA ALA A 292 21.75 20.36 13.62
C ALA A 292 22.73 20.10 12.47
N VAL A 293 23.51 19.03 12.55
CA VAL A 293 24.42 18.59 11.47
C VAL A 293 23.64 18.34 10.18
N THR A 294 22.45 17.73 10.26
CA THR A 294 21.63 17.46 9.07
C THR A 294 21.23 18.77 8.36
N TYR A 295 20.76 19.77 9.08
CA TYR A 295 20.47 21.08 8.50
C TYR A 295 21.73 21.76 7.95
N ARG A 296 22.86 21.64 8.64
CA ARG A 296 24.13 22.20 8.18
C ARG A 296 24.57 21.59 6.85
N GLU A 297 24.50 20.28 6.68
CA GLU A 297 24.85 19.61 5.42
C GLU A 297 23.99 20.14 4.25
N TYR A 298 22.70 20.39 4.47
CA TYR A 298 21.86 21.02 3.45
C TYR A 298 22.33 22.43 3.10
N ILE A 299 22.61 23.29 4.10
CA ILE A 299 23.02 24.67 3.92
C ILE A 299 24.35 24.72 3.15
N LEU A 300 25.30 23.85 3.48
CA LEU A 300 26.60 23.77 2.79
C LEU A 300 26.44 23.34 1.33
N ALA A 301 25.57 22.39 1.06
CA ALA A 301 25.31 21.93 -0.30
C ALA A 301 24.49 22.97 -1.13
N ASN A 302 23.66 23.77 -0.48
CA ASN A 302 22.71 24.69 -1.12
C ASN A 302 22.72 26.10 -0.50
N PRO A 303 23.87 26.80 -0.47
CA PRO A 303 24.04 28.02 0.33
C PRO A 303 23.18 29.21 -0.17
N LEU A 304 22.70 29.16 -1.40
CA LEU A 304 21.83 30.17 -2.00
C LEU A 304 20.40 29.66 -2.24
N ASP A 305 20.02 28.53 -1.67
CA ASP A 305 18.61 28.11 -1.69
C ASP A 305 17.78 29.00 -0.76
N GLN A 306 16.57 29.38 -1.18
CA GLN A 306 15.68 30.23 -0.40
C GLN A 306 15.38 29.69 1.01
N ARG A 307 15.47 28.37 1.22
CA ARG A 307 15.24 27.69 2.49
C ARG A 307 16.45 27.67 3.41
N ALA A 308 17.65 28.07 2.92
CA ALA A 308 18.88 27.96 3.69
C ALA A 308 18.82 28.76 5.00
N SER A 309 18.21 29.95 5.00
CA SER A 309 18.05 30.75 6.21
C SER A 309 17.08 30.12 7.23
N ASP A 310 15.97 29.53 6.75
CA ASP A 310 15.02 28.81 7.61
C ASP A 310 15.69 27.56 8.23
N PHE A 311 16.41 26.79 7.42
CA PHE A 311 17.13 25.60 7.92
C PHE A 311 18.24 25.97 8.91
N HIS A 312 18.91 27.10 8.72
CA HIS A 312 19.89 27.60 9.70
C HIS A 312 19.20 28.01 11.03
N SER A 313 18.02 28.61 10.95
CA SER A 313 17.21 28.90 12.13
C SER A 313 16.81 27.62 12.88
N LYS A 314 16.40 26.57 12.13
CA LYS A 314 16.11 25.24 12.70
C LYS A 314 17.34 24.56 13.31
N LEU A 315 18.52 24.73 12.70
CA LEU A 315 19.81 24.27 13.23
C LEU A 315 20.07 24.91 14.62
N ILE A 316 19.95 26.24 14.70
CA ILE A 316 20.14 26.96 15.97
C ILE A 316 19.11 26.46 17.00
N ALA A 317 17.85 26.30 16.62
CA ALA A 317 16.81 25.78 17.49
C ALA A 317 17.12 24.36 18.00
N ALA A 318 17.70 23.51 17.19
CA ALA A 318 18.13 22.17 17.60
C ALA A 318 19.22 22.25 18.70
N TYR A 319 20.22 23.14 18.53
CA TYR A 319 21.24 23.35 19.56
C TYR A 319 20.68 23.99 20.84
N VAL A 320 19.69 24.88 20.73
CA VAL A 320 19.01 25.43 21.91
C VAL A 320 18.31 24.29 22.69
N LYS A 321 17.56 23.43 22.00
CA LYS A 321 16.90 22.28 22.64
C LYS A 321 17.90 21.30 23.28
N GLY A 322 19.05 21.11 22.64
CA GLY A 322 20.13 20.24 23.13
C GLY A 322 20.97 20.85 24.25
N ALA A 323 20.72 22.09 24.64
CA ALA A 323 21.47 22.84 25.64
C ALA A 323 22.97 22.97 25.30
N PHE A 324 23.29 23.32 24.04
CA PHE A 324 24.67 23.57 23.55
C PHE A 324 24.98 25.07 23.41
N PRO A 325 25.11 25.87 24.50
CA PRO A 325 25.15 27.33 24.43
C PRO A 325 26.30 27.89 23.59
N LYS A 326 27.45 27.22 23.57
CA LYS A 326 28.62 27.63 22.75
C LYS A 326 28.31 27.50 21.27
N LEU A 327 27.68 26.40 20.86
CA LEU A 327 27.29 26.17 19.46
C LEU A 327 26.16 27.12 19.04
N VAL A 328 25.20 27.40 19.93
CA VAL A 328 24.16 28.40 19.70
C VAL A 328 24.74 29.78 19.39
N LEU A 329 25.76 30.22 20.18
CA LEU A 329 26.39 31.52 19.96
C LEU A 329 27.11 31.56 18.61
N SER A 330 27.94 30.57 18.34
CA SER A 330 28.70 30.46 17.10
C SER A 330 27.76 30.43 15.85
N GLU A 331 26.68 29.66 15.92
CA GLU A 331 25.76 29.59 14.79
C GLU A 331 24.90 30.86 14.61
N LYS A 332 24.65 31.63 15.65
CA LYS A 332 24.04 32.97 15.52
C LYS A 332 25.01 33.95 14.86
N GLU A 333 26.28 33.88 15.16
CA GLU A 333 27.30 34.70 14.47
C GLU A 333 27.37 34.32 12.98
N ASN A 334 27.46 33.03 12.66
CA ASN A 334 27.42 32.53 11.28
C ASN A 334 26.13 32.95 10.57
N PHE A 335 24.98 32.92 11.25
CA PHE A 335 23.69 33.33 10.66
C PHE A 335 23.73 34.78 10.21
N VAL A 336 24.25 35.70 11.05
CA VAL A 336 24.39 37.12 10.70
C VAL A 336 25.37 37.31 9.55
N GLU A 337 26.47 36.56 9.51
CA GLU A 337 27.44 36.62 8.42
C GLU A 337 26.85 36.15 7.10
N PHE A 338 26.14 35.01 7.08
CA PHE A 338 25.64 34.42 5.85
C PHE A 338 24.38 35.11 5.32
N TYR A 339 23.51 35.65 6.18
CA TYR A 339 22.21 36.18 5.79
C TYR A 339 22.03 37.68 6.13
N GLY A 340 23.00 38.31 6.80
CA GLY A 340 22.94 39.70 7.22
C GLY A 340 23.24 40.70 6.09
N PRO A 341 23.21 42.02 6.41
CA PRO A 341 23.44 43.08 5.45
C PRO A 341 24.75 42.93 4.69
N GLY A 342 24.68 42.99 3.37
CA GLY A 342 25.84 42.87 2.48
C GLY A 342 26.20 41.43 2.07
N SER A 343 25.56 40.43 2.64
CA SER A 343 25.77 39.05 2.27
C SER A 343 25.37 38.75 0.81
N LYS A 344 25.91 37.69 0.25
CA LYS A 344 25.53 37.18 -1.06
C LYS A 344 24.08 36.68 -1.09
N TYR A 345 23.63 36.07 0.00
CA TYR A 345 22.27 35.58 0.15
C TYR A 345 21.25 36.74 0.07
N LEU A 346 21.44 37.79 0.88
CA LEU A 346 20.53 38.96 0.88
C LEU A 346 20.53 39.71 -0.43
N LYS A 347 21.64 39.71 -1.20
CA LYS A 347 21.67 40.26 -2.56
C LYS A 347 20.83 39.45 -3.56
N THR A 348 20.70 38.12 -3.30
CA THR A 348 19.90 37.21 -4.13
C THR A 348 18.41 37.28 -3.76
N TYR A 349 18.12 37.49 -2.48
CA TYR A 349 16.77 37.58 -1.89
C TYR A 349 16.67 38.86 -1.06
N PRO A 350 16.37 40.00 -1.69
CA PRO A 350 16.39 41.30 -1.00
C PRO A 350 15.18 41.58 -0.11
N ASP A 351 14.10 40.75 -0.18
CA ASP A 351 12.82 40.95 0.53
C ASP A 351 12.70 40.05 1.75
#